data_9bc3857de1f6435299cb1e948a732655
#
_entry.id   9bc3857de1f6435299cb1e948a732655
#
_cell.length_a   1.000
_cell.length_b   1.000
_cell.length_c   1.000
_cell.angle_alpha   90.00
_cell.angle_beta   90.00
_cell.angle_gamma   90.00
#
_symmetry.space_group_name_H-M   'P 1'
#
loop_
_entity.id
_entity.type
_entity.pdbx_description
1 polymer ?
#
loop_
_entity_poly.entity_id
_entity_poly.type
_entity_poly.pdbx_seq_one_letter_code
_entity_poly.pdbx_strand_id
1 'polypeptide(L)'
;CKPCESWWTEAQLKDGKCPDCGGPVYEAEEEAYFFKTSKYADRLLKYYDEHPDFIQPATRKNEMIAFIKQGLQDTCVSRTSVSWGIQVPFDPKHTIYVWIDALSNYITALGYDNDTYHDFDKYWPADIHMVGKEILRFHTLIWPAMLMALDLPLPTKVFGHGWLLLNGGKMSKSKGNVVDPVKLCDRYGVDAVRYFLLREVPFGNEGAFTNEALINRINTDLANDLGNLLSRSVSMVEKYFGGTLPAEREADPMDEELVGMISSLRAKYEEQMEQYAFQNALTEVFKVISRTNKYIDETAPWALGKDESKKARLASVLYNLLESLRVCGPLPSPFMPPSAEKIAEQIGASKEDMSYESPGRHGVPPAGATRHQGPPRFPRTALTKEIAQLEDPHA
;
A
#
# COMPACT_ATOMS: atom_id res chain seq x y z
N CYS A 1 -0.40 8.83 -33.24
CA CYS A 1 0.07 7.44 -33.18
C CYS A 1 -1.11 6.48 -33.10
N LYS A 2 -1.29 5.61 -34.10
CA LYS A 2 -2.44 4.70 -34.17
C LYS A 2 -2.44 3.62 -33.05
N PRO A 3 -1.30 2.98 -32.73
CA PRO A 3 -1.29 1.96 -31.66
C PRO A 3 -1.53 2.50 -30.25
N CYS A 4 -1.19 3.78 -29.98
CA CYS A 4 -1.39 4.41 -28.68
C CYS A 4 -2.65 5.25 -28.62
N GLU A 5 -3.32 5.46 -29.76
CA GLU A 5 -4.46 6.38 -29.91
C GLU A 5 -4.19 7.79 -29.35
N SER A 6 -2.92 8.21 -29.41
CA SER A 6 -2.44 9.46 -28.80
C SER A 6 -2.12 10.49 -29.88
N TRP A 7 -2.49 11.72 -29.58
CA TRP A 7 -2.18 12.89 -30.40
C TRP A 7 -0.93 13.57 -29.86
N TRP A 8 -0.04 13.93 -30.77
CA TRP A 8 1.24 14.60 -30.49
C TRP A 8 1.43 15.78 -31.40
N THR A 9 1.91 16.87 -30.88
CA THR A 9 2.42 17.95 -31.69
C THR A 9 3.82 17.57 -32.23
N GLU A 10 4.25 18.15 -33.33
CA GLU A 10 5.57 17.87 -33.90
C GLU A 10 6.71 18.05 -32.89
N ALA A 11 6.60 19.07 -32.01
CA ALA A 11 7.58 19.37 -30.98
C ALA A 11 7.63 18.30 -29.86
N GLN A 12 6.61 17.46 -29.71
CA GLN A 12 6.52 16.40 -28.70
C GLN A 12 7.06 15.06 -29.20
N LEU A 13 7.30 14.93 -30.52
CA LEU A 13 7.83 13.69 -31.08
C LEU A 13 9.30 13.48 -30.67
N LYS A 14 9.69 12.23 -30.51
CA LYS A 14 11.08 11.82 -30.33
C LYS A 14 11.59 11.20 -31.63
N ASP A 15 12.50 11.88 -32.29
CA ASP A 15 13.03 11.46 -33.58
C ASP A 15 11.94 11.19 -34.66
N GLY A 16 10.89 12.03 -34.67
CA GLY A 16 9.75 11.87 -35.56
C GLY A 16 8.83 10.69 -35.24
N LYS A 17 8.94 10.10 -34.02
CA LYS A 17 8.18 8.94 -33.57
C LYS A 17 7.39 9.24 -32.31
N CYS A 18 6.40 8.38 -32.04
CA CYS A 18 5.61 8.45 -30.84
C CYS A 18 6.50 8.35 -29.57
N PRO A 19 6.44 9.30 -28.63
CA PRO A 19 7.26 9.27 -27.42
C PRO A 19 6.90 8.12 -26.47
N ASP A 20 5.68 7.57 -26.55
CA ASP A 20 5.22 6.50 -25.66
C ASP A 20 5.66 5.11 -26.15
N CYS A 21 5.45 4.80 -27.41
CA CYS A 21 5.70 3.44 -27.92
C CYS A 21 6.85 3.36 -28.95
N GLY A 22 7.41 4.49 -29.37
CA GLY A 22 8.45 4.52 -30.41
C GLY A 22 7.93 4.17 -31.83
N GLY A 23 6.63 4.00 -32.00
CA GLY A 23 6.01 3.67 -33.29
C GLY A 23 5.85 4.86 -34.22
N PRO A 24 5.52 4.61 -35.49
CA PRO A 24 5.30 5.66 -36.48
C PRO A 24 4.08 6.52 -36.12
N VAL A 25 4.18 7.82 -36.41
CA VAL A 25 3.08 8.77 -36.34
C VAL A 25 2.72 9.22 -37.75
N TYR A 26 1.50 9.68 -37.92
CA TYR A 26 1.02 10.22 -39.22
C TYR A 26 0.13 11.44 -38.94
N GLU A 27 0.08 12.35 -39.88
CA GLU A 27 -0.82 13.48 -39.80
C GLU A 27 -2.28 13.01 -39.96
N ALA A 28 -3.14 13.48 -39.06
CA ALA A 28 -4.55 13.24 -39.12
C ALA A 28 -5.31 14.47 -38.66
N GLU A 29 -6.41 14.75 -39.34
CA GLU A 29 -7.35 15.79 -38.99
C GLU A 29 -8.62 15.14 -38.46
N GLU A 30 -9.11 15.62 -37.32
CA GLU A 30 -10.35 15.15 -36.73
C GLU A 30 -11.12 16.35 -36.18
N GLU A 31 -12.40 16.40 -36.49
CA GLU A 31 -13.32 17.33 -35.82
C GLU A 31 -13.57 16.87 -34.38
N ALA A 32 -13.41 17.74 -33.40
CA ALA A 32 -13.56 17.43 -32.01
C ALA A 32 -14.07 18.63 -31.21
N TYR A 33 -14.77 18.33 -30.13
CA TYR A 33 -15.09 19.31 -29.10
C TYR A 33 -13.93 19.41 -28.10
N PHE A 34 -13.68 20.65 -27.63
CA PHE A 34 -12.63 20.92 -26.66
C PHE A 34 -13.22 21.57 -25.40
N PHE A 35 -12.87 21.02 -24.25
CA PHE A 35 -13.08 21.65 -22.97
C PHE A 35 -12.00 22.70 -22.74
N LYS A 36 -12.40 23.94 -22.46
CA LYS A 36 -11.46 25.06 -22.27
C LYS A 36 -10.70 24.95 -20.93
N THR A 37 -9.88 23.94 -20.80
CA THR A 37 -9.05 23.70 -19.60
C THR A 37 -8.13 24.89 -19.33
N SER A 38 -7.67 25.57 -20.37
CA SER A 38 -6.84 26.77 -20.28
C SER A 38 -7.43 27.89 -19.42
N LYS A 39 -8.78 28.03 -19.37
CA LYS A 39 -9.48 29.00 -18.54
C LYS A 39 -9.31 28.76 -17.02
N TYR A 40 -8.96 27.54 -16.64
CA TYR A 40 -8.83 27.14 -15.24
C TYR A 40 -7.40 27.20 -14.73
N ALA A 41 -6.42 27.53 -15.56
CA ALA A 41 -4.99 27.55 -15.21
C ALA A 41 -4.71 28.35 -13.93
N ASP A 42 -5.14 29.63 -13.89
CA ASP A 42 -4.90 30.50 -12.74
C ASP A 42 -5.66 30.02 -11.51
N ARG A 43 -6.90 29.52 -11.69
CA ARG A 43 -7.72 29.00 -10.59
C ARG A 43 -7.11 27.73 -9.98
N LEU A 44 -6.52 26.85 -10.82
CA LEU A 44 -5.81 25.68 -10.38
C LEU A 44 -4.53 26.04 -9.61
N LEU A 45 -3.70 26.94 -10.14
CA LEU A 45 -2.49 27.41 -9.46
C LEU A 45 -2.80 28.02 -8.10
N LYS A 46 -3.83 28.87 -8.04
CA LYS A 46 -4.30 29.45 -6.78
C LYS A 46 -4.76 28.38 -5.80
N TYR A 47 -5.53 27.39 -6.26
CA TYR A 47 -5.99 26.30 -5.42
C TYR A 47 -4.84 25.47 -4.85
N TYR A 48 -3.79 25.19 -5.66
CA TYR A 48 -2.61 24.46 -5.18
C TYR A 48 -1.77 25.23 -4.17
N ASP A 49 -1.80 26.56 -4.25
CA ASP A 49 -1.14 27.43 -3.25
C ASP A 49 -1.90 27.44 -1.94
N GLU A 50 -3.22 27.59 -2.01
CA GLU A 50 -4.13 27.60 -0.83
C GLU A 50 -4.25 26.22 -0.16
N HIS A 51 -4.01 25.12 -0.91
CA HIS A 51 -4.08 23.73 -0.45
C HIS A 51 -2.75 23.01 -0.72
N PRO A 52 -1.72 23.25 0.12
CA PRO A 52 -0.36 22.74 -0.15
C PRO A 52 -0.27 21.23 -0.23
N ASP A 53 -1.17 20.51 0.44
CA ASP A 53 -1.22 19.03 0.49
C ASP A 53 -2.14 18.39 -0.55
N PHE A 54 -2.77 19.18 -1.42
CA PHE A 54 -3.69 18.68 -2.43
C PHE A 54 -3.03 17.66 -3.39
N ILE A 55 -1.79 17.93 -3.83
CA ILE A 55 -1.04 17.01 -4.70
C ILE A 55 0.17 16.46 -3.96
N GLN A 56 0.26 15.14 -3.85
CA GLN A 56 1.36 14.45 -3.20
C GLN A 56 1.93 13.33 -4.09
N PRO A 57 3.22 13.00 -3.90
CA PRO A 57 4.23 13.73 -3.11
C PRO A 57 4.58 15.10 -3.72
N ALA A 58 5.31 15.93 -2.96
CA ALA A 58 5.64 17.30 -3.36
C ALA A 58 6.35 17.42 -4.72
N THR A 59 7.13 16.41 -5.11
CA THR A 59 7.76 16.32 -6.44
C THR A 59 6.72 16.35 -7.56
N ARG A 60 5.58 15.68 -7.36
CA ARG A 60 4.47 15.65 -8.32
C ARG A 60 3.72 16.97 -8.39
N LYS A 61 3.54 17.64 -7.24
CA LYS A 61 2.97 18.99 -7.19
C LYS A 61 3.82 19.95 -8.04
N ASN A 62 5.13 19.95 -7.85
CA ASN A 62 6.04 20.82 -8.58
C ASN A 62 6.00 20.55 -10.10
N GLU A 63 5.91 19.27 -10.49
CA GLU A 63 5.75 18.88 -11.90
C GLU A 63 4.47 19.47 -12.49
N MET A 64 3.34 19.38 -11.80
CA MET A 64 2.06 19.91 -12.28
C MET A 64 2.05 21.43 -12.36
N ILE A 65 2.62 22.13 -11.36
CA ILE A 65 2.76 23.58 -11.39
C ILE A 65 3.62 24.02 -12.60
N ALA A 66 4.74 23.34 -12.82
CA ALA A 66 5.61 23.63 -13.98
C ALA A 66 4.88 23.41 -15.29
N PHE A 67 4.08 22.33 -15.39
CA PHE A 67 3.29 22.04 -16.57
C PHE A 67 2.24 23.13 -16.87
N ILE A 68 1.50 23.61 -15.86
CA ILE A 68 0.51 24.69 -16.05
C ILE A 68 1.21 25.98 -16.49
N LYS A 69 2.35 26.32 -15.88
CA LYS A 69 3.10 27.55 -16.21
C LYS A 69 3.69 27.56 -17.62
N GLN A 70 3.85 26.41 -18.26
CA GLN A 70 4.25 26.31 -19.67
C GLN A 70 3.12 26.65 -20.65
N GLY A 71 1.90 26.83 -20.15
CA GLY A 71 0.69 27.09 -20.91
C GLY A 71 -0.21 25.86 -21.03
N LEU A 72 -1.26 25.86 -20.20
CA LEU A 72 -2.25 24.79 -20.19
C LEU A 72 -3.08 24.84 -21.47
N GLN A 73 -3.08 23.75 -22.23
CA GLN A 73 -3.84 23.62 -23.46
C GLN A 73 -5.27 23.15 -23.20
N ASP A 74 -6.20 23.48 -24.10
CA ASP A 74 -7.56 22.96 -24.06
C ASP A 74 -7.57 21.45 -24.30
N THR A 75 -8.47 20.75 -23.64
CA THR A 75 -8.53 19.29 -23.66
C THR A 75 -9.58 18.80 -24.64
N CYS A 76 -9.18 17.95 -25.58
CA CYS A 76 -10.11 17.26 -26.48
C CYS A 76 -11.03 16.35 -25.68
N VAL A 77 -12.35 16.46 -25.89
CA VAL A 77 -13.38 15.73 -25.12
C VAL A 77 -14.29 14.88 -25.98
N SER A 78 -14.08 14.87 -27.30
CA SER A 78 -14.87 14.01 -28.20
C SER A 78 -14.03 13.51 -29.38
N ARG A 79 -14.51 12.49 -30.06
CA ARG A 79 -13.90 11.91 -31.25
C ARG A 79 -14.96 11.54 -32.29
N THR A 80 -14.62 11.64 -33.57
CA THR A 80 -15.44 11.17 -34.69
C THR A 80 -14.89 9.88 -35.30
N SER A 81 -13.61 9.58 -35.06
CA SER A 81 -12.94 8.36 -35.54
C SER A 81 -13.31 7.07 -34.82
N VAL A 82 -13.99 7.17 -33.67
CA VAL A 82 -14.39 6.05 -32.83
C VAL A 82 -15.92 6.04 -32.74
N SER A 83 -16.55 4.99 -33.20
CA SER A 83 -18.02 4.84 -33.17
C SER A 83 -18.54 4.12 -31.93
N TRP A 84 -17.68 3.39 -31.19
CA TRP A 84 -18.01 2.72 -29.96
C TRP A 84 -17.80 3.64 -28.75
N GLY A 85 -18.81 3.74 -27.90
CA GLY A 85 -18.77 4.57 -26.68
C GLY A 85 -20.04 5.40 -26.50
N ILE A 86 -20.01 6.31 -25.52
CA ILE A 86 -21.11 7.23 -25.21
C ILE A 86 -21.11 8.34 -26.25
N GLN A 87 -22.21 8.49 -26.98
CA GLN A 87 -22.34 9.56 -27.97
C GLN A 87 -22.62 10.89 -27.30
N VAL A 88 -22.12 11.98 -27.90
CA VAL A 88 -22.41 13.34 -27.45
C VAL A 88 -23.91 13.64 -27.71
N PRO A 89 -24.71 13.96 -26.67
CA PRO A 89 -26.16 14.05 -26.80
C PRO A 89 -26.67 15.10 -27.80
N PHE A 90 -25.92 16.19 -27.95
CA PHE A 90 -26.27 17.29 -28.88
C PHE A 90 -25.60 17.16 -30.26
N ASP A 91 -24.69 16.21 -30.44
CA ASP A 91 -24.08 15.89 -31.75
C ASP A 91 -23.66 14.41 -31.79
N PRO A 92 -24.59 13.49 -32.17
CA PRO A 92 -24.33 12.05 -32.18
C PRO A 92 -23.25 11.56 -33.14
N LYS A 93 -22.67 12.42 -33.99
CA LYS A 93 -21.50 12.07 -34.80
C LYS A 93 -20.25 11.89 -33.93
N HIS A 94 -20.23 12.52 -32.75
CA HIS A 94 -19.13 12.49 -31.81
C HIS A 94 -19.37 11.47 -30.71
N THR A 95 -18.31 10.74 -30.36
CA THR A 95 -18.25 9.88 -29.18
C THR A 95 -17.47 10.62 -28.07
N ILE A 96 -17.96 10.58 -26.86
CA ILE A 96 -17.29 11.19 -25.69
C ILE A 96 -15.92 10.55 -25.51
N TYR A 97 -14.89 11.36 -25.28
CA TYR A 97 -13.55 10.90 -25.03
C TYR A 97 -13.46 10.17 -23.68
N VAL A 98 -12.81 9.02 -23.68
CA VAL A 98 -12.74 8.07 -22.55
C VAL A 98 -12.41 8.71 -21.20
N TRP A 99 -11.57 9.73 -21.14
CA TRP A 99 -11.23 10.37 -19.87
C TRP A 99 -12.33 11.22 -19.27
N ILE A 100 -13.26 11.73 -20.06
CA ILE A 100 -14.44 12.43 -19.53
C ILE A 100 -15.35 11.43 -18.81
N ASP A 101 -15.60 10.28 -19.43
CA ASP A 101 -16.35 9.17 -18.83
C ASP A 101 -15.64 8.63 -17.57
N ALA A 102 -14.35 8.30 -17.71
CA ALA A 102 -13.55 7.73 -16.60
C ALA A 102 -13.49 8.64 -15.37
N LEU A 103 -13.34 9.96 -15.54
CA LEU A 103 -13.27 10.90 -14.43
C LEU A 103 -14.66 11.16 -13.82
N SER A 104 -15.69 11.27 -14.65
CA SER A 104 -17.09 11.45 -14.17
C SER A 104 -17.56 10.29 -13.30
N ASN A 105 -17.01 9.09 -13.51
CA ASN A 105 -17.38 7.90 -12.73
C ASN A 105 -17.24 8.11 -11.22
N TYR A 106 -16.29 8.92 -10.74
CA TYR A 106 -16.12 9.20 -9.32
C TYR A 106 -17.35 9.83 -8.66
N ILE A 107 -18.15 10.58 -9.38
CA ILE A 107 -19.36 11.22 -8.86
C ILE A 107 -20.63 10.51 -9.30
N THR A 108 -20.68 10.00 -10.55
CA THR A 108 -21.89 9.32 -11.06
C THR A 108 -22.15 8.00 -10.37
N ALA A 109 -21.10 7.25 -9.98
CA ALA A 109 -21.24 6.04 -9.19
C ALA A 109 -21.77 6.29 -7.77
N LEU A 110 -21.63 7.51 -7.25
CA LEU A 110 -22.21 7.93 -5.97
C LEU A 110 -23.63 8.48 -6.09
N GLY A 111 -24.12 8.70 -7.30
CA GLY A 111 -25.48 9.20 -7.53
C GLY A 111 -25.58 10.68 -7.85
N TYR A 112 -24.48 11.33 -8.27
CA TYR A 112 -24.57 12.71 -8.74
C TYR A 112 -25.45 12.79 -10.00
N ASP A 113 -26.48 13.63 -9.91
CA ASP A 113 -27.46 13.88 -10.99
C ASP A 113 -28.10 12.59 -11.56
N ASN A 114 -28.33 11.57 -10.70
CA ASN A 114 -29.07 10.37 -11.07
C ASN A 114 -29.88 9.81 -9.88
N ASP A 115 -30.96 9.06 -10.21
CA ASP A 115 -31.86 8.51 -9.21
C ASP A 115 -31.53 7.05 -8.80
N THR A 116 -30.40 6.51 -9.26
CA THR A 116 -30.04 5.11 -9.01
C THR A 116 -29.27 4.95 -7.70
N TYR A 117 -28.39 5.91 -7.37
CA TYR A 117 -27.57 5.90 -6.19
C TYR A 117 -27.79 7.19 -5.40
N HIS A 118 -27.59 7.14 -4.07
CA HIS A 118 -27.88 8.26 -3.18
C HIS A 118 -26.77 8.53 -2.15
N ASP A 119 -25.55 8.17 -2.52
CA ASP A 119 -24.37 8.25 -1.63
C ASP A 119 -23.49 9.49 -1.88
N PHE A 120 -23.85 10.34 -2.85
CA PHE A 120 -23.03 11.50 -3.24
C PHE A 120 -22.80 12.45 -2.07
N ASP A 121 -23.84 12.90 -1.40
CA ASP A 121 -23.72 13.84 -0.27
C ASP A 121 -22.96 13.25 0.95
N LYS A 122 -22.87 11.93 1.02
CA LYS A 122 -22.18 11.22 2.10
C LYS A 122 -20.69 11.04 1.84
N TYR A 123 -20.31 10.76 0.59
CA TYR A 123 -18.93 10.34 0.26
C TYR A 123 -18.17 11.34 -0.61
N TRP A 124 -18.86 12.37 -1.15
CA TRP A 124 -18.18 13.43 -1.88
C TRP A 124 -18.07 14.70 -1.02
N PRO A 125 -16.93 15.41 -0.99
CA PRO A 125 -15.69 15.14 -1.75
C PRO A 125 -14.89 13.93 -1.23
N ALA A 126 -14.18 13.25 -2.14
CA ALA A 126 -13.30 12.16 -1.78
C ALA A 126 -12.14 12.67 -0.90
N ASP A 127 -11.79 11.91 0.15
CA ASP A 127 -10.62 12.21 1.00
C ASP A 127 -9.32 12.11 0.21
N ILE A 128 -9.21 11.11 -0.68
CA ILE A 128 -8.03 10.90 -1.51
C ILE A 128 -8.37 10.20 -2.83
N HIS A 129 -7.77 10.69 -3.92
CA HIS A 129 -7.58 9.94 -5.15
C HIS A 129 -6.16 9.38 -5.18
N MET A 130 -6.03 8.06 -5.05
CA MET A 130 -4.75 7.37 -5.08
C MET A 130 -4.55 6.76 -6.47
N VAL A 131 -3.58 7.28 -7.22
CA VAL A 131 -3.43 6.97 -8.65
C VAL A 131 -1.97 6.73 -9.03
N GLY A 132 -1.73 6.02 -10.13
CA GLY A 132 -0.41 5.93 -10.74
C GLY A 132 0.04 7.29 -11.31
N LYS A 133 1.33 7.56 -11.28
CA LYS A 133 1.88 8.84 -11.76
C LYS A 133 1.55 9.15 -13.23
N GLU A 134 1.30 8.13 -14.04
CA GLU A 134 0.98 8.26 -15.47
C GLU A 134 -0.36 8.94 -15.73
N ILE A 135 -1.30 8.80 -14.80
CA ILE A 135 -2.64 9.41 -14.91
C ILE A 135 -2.81 10.62 -13.99
N LEU A 136 -1.72 11.08 -13.37
CA LEU A 136 -1.77 12.19 -12.43
C LEU A 136 -2.32 13.48 -13.06
N ARG A 137 -1.95 13.79 -14.31
CA ARG A 137 -2.43 14.98 -15.01
C ARG A 137 -3.94 15.01 -15.16
N PHE A 138 -4.55 13.85 -15.40
CA PHE A 138 -6.01 13.74 -15.48
C PHE A 138 -6.67 14.08 -14.14
N HIS A 139 -6.10 13.63 -13.04
CA HIS A 139 -6.66 13.79 -11.70
C HIS A 139 -6.33 15.10 -11.02
N THR A 140 -5.29 15.80 -11.48
CA THR A 140 -4.89 17.09 -10.89
C THR A 140 -5.21 18.30 -11.76
N LEU A 141 -5.36 18.14 -13.06
CA LEU A 141 -5.66 19.25 -13.98
C LEU A 141 -7.08 19.14 -14.54
N ILE A 142 -7.37 18.06 -15.29
CA ILE A 142 -8.64 17.92 -16.02
C ILE A 142 -9.79 17.73 -15.06
N TRP A 143 -9.68 16.77 -14.13
CA TRP A 143 -10.74 16.48 -13.17
C TRP A 143 -11.09 17.66 -12.26
N PRO A 144 -10.14 18.35 -11.62
CA PRO A 144 -10.44 19.58 -10.91
C PRO A 144 -11.06 20.68 -11.77
N ALA A 145 -10.61 20.85 -13.02
CA ALA A 145 -11.22 21.82 -13.92
C ALA A 145 -12.68 21.46 -14.27
N MET A 146 -12.99 20.17 -14.48
CA MET A 146 -14.36 19.69 -14.69
C MET A 146 -15.23 19.96 -13.47
N LEU A 147 -14.74 19.62 -12.26
CA LEU A 147 -15.47 19.90 -11.02
C LEU A 147 -15.69 21.38 -10.79
N MET A 148 -14.69 22.22 -11.08
CA MET A 148 -14.82 23.67 -11.02
C MET A 148 -15.83 24.22 -12.03
N ALA A 149 -15.98 23.56 -13.19
CA ALA A 149 -16.98 23.93 -14.18
C ALA A 149 -18.41 23.55 -13.75
N LEU A 150 -18.54 22.54 -12.92
CA LEU A 150 -19.79 22.06 -12.34
C LEU A 150 -20.13 22.75 -10.99
N ASP A 151 -19.26 23.67 -10.52
CA ASP A 151 -19.33 24.28 -9.18
C ASP A 151 -19.37 23.25 -8.04
N LEU A 152 -18.69 22.10 -8.24
CA LEU A 152 -18.58 21.04 -7.25
C LEU A 152 -17.28 21.15 -6.43
N PRO A 153 -17.28 20.68 -5.15
CA PRO A 153 -16.08 20.63 -4.35
C PRO A 153 -15.06 19.65 -4.96
N LEU A 154 -13.78 20.00 -4.79
CA LEU A 154 -12.69 19.13 -5.25
C LEU A 154 -12.38 18.06 -4.20
N PRO A 155 -11.77 16.92 -4.61
CA PRO A 155 -11.24 15.95 -3.65
C PRO A 155 -10.20 16.61 -2.74
N THR A 156 -10.06 16.11 -1.50
CA THR A 156 -9.14 16.69 -0.52
C THR A 156 -7.69 16.50 -0.95
N LYS A 157 -7.36 15.36 -1.56
CA LYS A 157 -5.98 15.01 -1.93
C LYS A 157 -5.93 14.13 -3.18
N VAL A 158 -4.86 14.31 -3.96
CA VAL A 158 -4.47 13.40 -5.04
C VAL A 158 -3.04 12.92 -4.78
N PHE A 159 -2.86 11.61 -4.61
CA PHE A 159 -1.56 11.00 -4.39
C PHE A 159 -1.13 10.19 -5.63
N GLY A 160 -0.01 10.60 -6.24
CA GLY A 160 0.56 9.92 -7.40
C GLY A 160 1.71 9.00 -7.02
N HIS A 161 1.46 7.67 -6.97
CA HIS A 161 2.52 6.71 -6.70
C HIS A 161 3.37 6.40 -7.95
N GLY A 162 4.59 5.91 -7.72
CA GLY A 162 5.54 5.52 -8.77
C GLY A 162 5.21 4.18 -9.43
N TRP A 163 6.02 3.81 -10.40
CA TRP A 163 5.92 2.53 -11.08
C TRP A 163 6.70 1.44 -10.35
N LEU A 164 6.22 0.21 -10.48
CA LEU A 164 7.02 -0.98 -10.21
C LEU A 164 7.77 -1.35 -11.49
N LEU A 165 9.10 -1.32 -11.42
CA LEU A 165 9.99 -1.57 -12.56
C LEU A 165 10.53 -2.99 -12.50
N LEU A 166 10.65 -3.64 -13.65
CA LEU A 166 11.35 -4.91 -13.81
C LEU A 166 12.58 -4.71 -14.69
N ASN A 167 13.76 -5.12 -14.20
CA ASN A 167 15.04 -4.96 -14.91
C ASN A 167 15.30 -3.51 -15.39
N GLY A 168 14.95 -2.53 -14.53
CA GLY A 168 15.15 -1.12 -14.82
C GLY A 168 14.18 -0.51 -15.84
N GLY A 169 13.17 -1.26 -16.28
CA GLY A 169 12.18 -0.82 -17.26
C GLY A 169 10.73 -0.98 -16.79
N LYS A 170 9.83 -0.20 -17.41
CA LYS A 170 8.38 -0.34 -17.18
C LYS A 170 7.92 -1.72 -17.66
N MET A 171 7.11 -2.39 -16.84
CA MET A 171 6.44 -3.64 -17.22
C MET A 171 5.48 -3.40 -18.39
N SER A 172 5.52 -4.26 -19.39
CA SER A 172 4.65 -4.18 -20.56
C SER A 172 4.33 -5.56 -21.09
N LYS A 173 3.02 -5.84 -21.30
CA LYS A 173 2.57 -7.09 -21.93
C LYS A 173 3.20 -7.34 -23.29
N SER A 174 3.37 -6.27 -24.08
CA SER A 174 3.99 -6.35 -25.42
C SER A 174 5.47 -6.71 -25.39
N LYS A 175 6.17 -6.47 -24.28
CA LYS A 175 7.58 -6.82 -24.08
C LYS A 175 7.76 -8.17 -23.38
N GLY A 176 6.69 -8.80 -22.92
CA GLY A 176 6.75 -10.06 -22.16
C GLY A 176 7.43 -9.96 -20.78
N ASN A 177 7.70 -8.74 -20.29
CA ASN A 177 8.35 -8.49 -19.01
C ASN A 177 7.33 -8.14 -17.91
N VAL A 178 6.34 -8.98 -17.70
CA VAL A 178 5.30 -8.77 -16.69
C VAL A 178 5.40 -9.85 -15.63
N VAL A 179 5.38 -9.42 -14.38
CA VAL A 179 5.24 -10.33 -13.22
C VAL A 179 3.75 -10.62 -13.03
N ASP A 180 3.39 -11.89 -12.99
CA ASP A 180 2.02 -12.33 -12.73
C ASP A 180 1.77 -12.36 -11.20
N PRO A 181 0.96 -11.42 -10.66
CA PRO A 181 0.70 -11.37 -9.22
C PRO A 181 -0.11 -12.57 -8.73
N VAL A 182 -0.94 -13.18 -9.58
CA VAL A 182 -1.74 -14.36 -9.21
C VAL A 182 -0.83 -15.55 -8.96
N LYS A 183 0.09 -15.83 -9.88
CA LYS A 183 1.09 -16.90 -9.70
C LYS A 183 1.93 -16.71 -8.43
N LEU A 184 2.32 -15.47 -8.12
CA LEU A 184 3.05 -15.16 -6.89
C LEU A 184 2.19 -15.39 -5.64
N CYS A 185 0.92 -14.99 -5.67
CA CYS A 185 0.00 -15.18 -4.56
C CYS A 185 -0.31 -16.67 -4.32
N ASP A 186 -0.49 -17.47 -5.39
CA ASP A 186 -0.71 -18.91 -5.30
C ASP A 186 0.50 -19.62 -4.69
N ARG A 187 1.71 -19.15 -5.01
CA ARG A 187 2.96 -19.77 -4.56
C ARG A 187 3.38 -19.36 -3.14
N TYR A 188 3.30 -18.08 -2.81
CA TYR A 188 3.82 -17.54 -1.54
C TYR A 188 2.71 -17.10 -0.56
N GLY A 189 1.49 -17.08 -1.01
CA GLY A 189 0.35 -16.51 -0.28
C GLY A 189 0.21 -15.00 -0.48
N VAL A 190 -1.02 -14.54 -0.44
CA VAL A 190 -1.40 -13.13 -0.66
C VAL A 190 -0.67 -12.18 0.30
N ASP A 191 -0.56 -12.56 1.58
CA ASP A 191 0.07 -11.71 2.61
C ASP A 191 1.55 -11.45 2.33
N ALA A 192 2.28 -12.45 1.84
CA ALA A 192 3.70 -12.30 1.53
C ALA A 192 3.92 -11.33 0.35
N VAL A 193 3.09 -11.43 -0.69
CA VAL A 193 3.15 -10.54 -1.86
C VAL A 193 2.75 -9.10 -1.47
N ARG A 194 1.67 -8.93 -0.70
CA ARG A 194 1.24 -7.61 -0.20
C ARG A 194 2.31 -6.97 0.68
N TYR A 195 2.85 -7.73 1.62
CA TYR A 195 3.94 -7.28 2.48
C TYR A 195 5.15 -6.80 1.66
N PHE A 196 5.61 -7.62 0.71
CA PHE A 196 6.73 -7.27 -0.14
C PHE A 196 6.51 -5.95 -0.88
N LEU A 197 5.38 -5.80 -1.57
CA LEU A 197 5.07 -4.62 -2.37
C LEU A 197 5.03 -3.33 -1.53
N LEU A 198 4.50 -3.40 -0.32
CA LEU A 198 4.34 -2.23 0.55
C LEU A 198 5.54 -1.99 1.48
N ARG A 199 6.42 -2.98 1.60
CA ARG A 199 7.63 -2.92 2.42
C ARG A 199 8.89 -2.57 1.63
N GLU A 200 9.04 -3.11 0.43
CA GLU A 200 10.24 -2.94 -0.40
C GLU A 200 10.23 -1.62 -1.15
N VAL A 201 9.07 -1.21 -1.64
CA VAL A 201 8.95 -0.03 -2.49
C VAL A 201 8.55 1.19 -1.65
N PRO A 202 9.38 2.27 -1.63
CA PRO A 202 8.99 3.53 -1.04
C PRO A 202 7.76 4.09 -1.78
N PHE A 203 6.61 4.14 -1.09
CA PHE A 203 5.37 4.60 -1.69
C PHE A 203 5.50 6.06 -2.14
N GLY A 204 5.15 6.35 -3.40
CA GLY A 204 5.38 7.66 -4.04
C GLY A 204 6.61 7.70 -4.95
N ASN A 205 7.55 6.79 -4.80
CA ASN A 205 8.73 6.64 -5.67
C ASN A 205 8.61 5.43 -6.60
N GLU A 206 9.53 5.32 -7.54
CA GLU A 206 9.65 4.11 -8.36
C GLU A 206 10.31 3.00 -7.55
N GLY A 207 9.84 1.77 -7.71
CA GLY A 207 10.39 0.60 -7.08
C GLY A 207 10.88 -0.43 -8.09
N ALA A 208 11.93 -1.16 -7.74
CA ALA A 208 12.41 -2.28 -8.52
C ALA A 208 11.85 -3.59 -7.96
N PHE A 209 11.24 -4.39 -8.83
CA PHE A 209 10.89 -5.76 -8.52
C PHE A 209 12.03 -6.69 -8.93
N THR A 210 12.44 -7.56 -8.00
CA THR A 210 13.28 -8.72 -8.30
C THR A 210 12.79 -9.94 -7.52
N ASN A 211 12.89 -11.12 -8.11
CA ASN A 211 12.54 -12.37 -7.42
C ASN A 211 13.40 -12.58 -6.17
N GLU A 212 14.67 -12.19 -6.23
CA GLU A 212 15.59 -12.27 -5.10
C GLU A 212 15.13 -11.39 -3.93
N ALA A 213 14.73 -10.14 -4.18
CA ALA A 213 14.23 -9.23 -3.15
C ALA A 213 12.96 -9.80 -2.49
N LEU A 214 12.02 -10.33 -3.29
CA LEU A 214 10.80 -10.96 -2.79
C LEU A 214 11.12 -12.11 -1.82
N ILE A 215 11.95 -13.06 -2.25
CA ILE A 215 12.29 -14.24 -1.45
C ILE A 215 13.09 -13.86 -0.21
N ASN A 216 14.00 -12.89 -0.32
CA ASN A 216 14.76 -12.38 0.83
C ASN A 216 13.86 -11.74 1.87
N ARG A 217 12.86 -10.95 1.46
CA ARG A 217 11.86 -10.38 2.40
C ARG A 217 11.03 -11.45 3.08
N ILE A 218 10.57 -12.46 2.32
CA ILE A 218 9.83 -13.58 2.90
C ILE A 218 10.68 -14.31 3.93
N ASN A 219 11.92 -14.63 3.59
CA ASN A 219 12.80 -15.39 4.47
C ASN A 219 13.24 -14.59 5.71
N THR A 220 13.66 -13.35 5.53
CA THR A 220 14.23 -12.54 6.60
C THR A 220 13.14 -11.98 7.51
N ASP A 221 12.22 -11.23 6.95
CA ASP A 221 11.25 -10.49 7.75
C ASP A 221 10.12 -11.42 8.24
N LEU A 222 9.52 -12.18 7.30
CA LEU A 222 8.32 -12.96 7.64
C LEU A 222 8.63 -14.31 8.30
N ALA A 223 9.58 -15.07 7.76
CA ALA A 223 9.90 -16.39 8.32
C ALA A 223 10.82 -16.30 9.54
N ASN A 224 11.96 -15.58 9.40
CA ASN A 224 12.97 -15.54 10.46
C ASN A 224 12.60 -14.61 11.61
N ASP A 225 12.07 -13.41 11.33
CA ASP A 225 11.72 -12.48 12.41
C ASP A 225 10.34 -12.78 12.97
N LEU A 226 9.26 -12.54 12.21
CA LEU A 226 7.90 -12.68 12.71
C LEU A 226 7.51 -14.15 13.00
N GLY A 227 7.78 -15.05 12.07
CA GLY A 227 7.43 -16.47 12.18
C GLY A 227 8.18 -17.15 13.33
N ASN A 228 9.48 -16.88 13.48
CA ASN A 228 10.27 -17.40 14.60
C ASN A 228 9.78 -16.84 15.95
N LEU A 229 9.53 -15.54 16.03
CA LEU A 229 9.03 -14.92 17.26
C LEU A 229 7.74 -15.61 17.72
N LEU A 230 6.77 -15.74 16.81
CA LEU A 230 5.48 -16.37 17.10
C LEU A 230 5.68 -17.83 17.57
N SER A 231 6.38 -18.64 16.79
CA SER A 231 6.60 -20.06 17.08
C SER A 231 7.36 -20.29 18.40
N ARG A 232 8.45 -19.55 18.63
CA ARG A 232 9.26 -19.66 19.86
C ARG A 232 8.44 -19.23 21.08
N SER A 233 7.69 -18.11 20.99
CA SER A 233 6.91 -17.59 22.11
C SER A 233 5.83 -18.58 22.52
N VAL A 234 5.02 -19.06 21.60
CA VAL A 234 3.92 -19.99 21.88
C VAL A 234 4.48 -21.32 22.41
N SER A 235 5.52 -21.89 21.76
CA SER A 235 6.13 -23.15 22.21
C SER A 235 6.69 -23.06 23.63
N MET A 236 7.28 -21.93 24.03
CA MET A 236 7.78 -21.73 25.38
C MET A 236 6.65 -21.60 26.40
N VAL A 237 5.54 -20.93 26.06
CA VAL A 237 4.36 -20.85 26.93
C VAL A 237 3.74 -22.24 27.12
N GLU A 238 3.61 -23.03 26.08
CA GLU A 238 3.15 -24.42 26.17
C GLU A 238 4.09 -25.27 27.05
N LYS A 239 5.39 -25.21 26.76
CA LYS A 239 6.40 -26.01 27.43
C LYS A 239 6.49 -25.75 28.94
N TYR A 240 6.48 -24.48 29.36
CA TYR A 240 6.77 -24.09 30.73
C TYR A 240 5.51 -23.87 31.59
N PHE A 241 4.37 -23.57 30.94
CA PHE A 241 3.13 -23.22 31.64
C PHE A 241 1.88 -23.93 31.11
N GLY A 242 2.05 -24.95 30.25
CA GLY A 242 0.91 -25.71 29.74
C GLY A 242 -0.07 -24.86 28.91
N GLY A 243 0.43 -23.84 28.21
CA GLY A 243 -0.37 -22.94 27.39
C GLY A 243 -1.00 -21.74 28.13
N THR A 244 -0.86 -21.64 29.46
CA THR A 244 -1.51 -20.59 30.24
C THR A 244 -0.54 -19.89 31.16
N LEU A 245 -0.32 -18.58 30.98
CA LEU A 245 0.58 -17.82 31.84
C LEU A 245 -0.07 -17.53 33.21
N PRO A 246 0.69 -17.65 34.32
CA PRO A 246 0.21 -17.24 35.65
C PRO A 246 0.08 -15.72 35.74
N ALA A 247 -0.69 -15.27 36.76
CA ALA A 247 -0.83 -13.85 37.06
C ALA A 247 0.41 -13.27 37.76
N GLU A 248 1.10 -14.09 38.54
CA GLU A 248 2.30 -13.71 39.28
C GLU A 248 3.48 -13.46 38.30
N ARG A 249 4.09 -12.30 38.43
CA ARG A 249 5.17 -11.83 37.54
C ARG A 249 6.20 -11.00 38.29
N GLU A 250 7.44 -11.09 37.84
CA GLU A 250 8.55 -10.34 38.38
C GLU A 250 9.17 -9.46 37.27
N ALA A 251 9.14 -8.16 37.49
CA ALA A 251 9.74 -7.20 36.54
C ALA A 251 11.28 -7.16 36.70
N ASP A 252 11.96 -6.79 35.64
CA ASP A 252 13.41 -6.60 35.61
C ASP A 252 13.75 -5.37 34.76
N PRO A 253 14.78 -4.58 35.10
CA PRO A 253 15.22 -3.43 34.29
C PRO A 253 15.48 -3.77 32.81
N MET A 254 15.82 -5.01 32.48
CA MET A 254 16.01 -5.49 31.11
C MET A 254 14.72 -5.42 30.27
N ASP A 255 13.54 -5.33 30.91
CA ASP A 255 12.25 -5.24 30.23
C ASP A 255 11.97 -3.82 29.69
N GLU A 256 12.56 -2.79 30.30
CA GLU A 256 12.19 -1.39 30.11
C GLU A 256 12.31 -0.95 28.64
N GLU A 257 13.39 -1.32 27.96
CA GLU A 257 13.58 -0.95 26.55
C GLU A 257 12.48 -1.54 25.66
N LEU A 258 12.19 -2.85 25.80
CA LEU A 258 11.20 -3.52 25.00
C LEU A 258 9.79 -2.97 25.29
N VAL A 259 9.44 -2.81 26.56
CA VAL A 259 8.15 -2.25 26.99
C VAL A 259 7.97 -0.82 26.48
N GLY A 260 9.02 0.00 26.52
CA GLY A 260 9.02 1.35 25.97
C GLY A 260 8.80 1.38 24.45
N MET A 261 9.45 0.46 23.73
CA MET A 261 9.25 0.31 22.27
C MET A 261 7.81 -0.12 21.94
N ILE A 262 7.27 -1.12 22.65
CA ILE A 262 5.90 -1.59 22.47
C ILE A 262 4.90 -0.46 22.71
N SER A 263 5.06 0.27 23.82
CA SER A 263 4.14 1.34 24.22
C SER A 263 4.12 2.53 23.24
N SER A 264 5.26 2.82 22.59
CA SER A 264 5.38 3.93 21.62
C SER A 264 5.10 3.52 20.18
N LEU A 265 4.93 2.22 19.90
CA LEU A 265 4.87 1.72 18.53
C LEU A 265 3.68 2.29 17.74
N ARG A 266 2.50 2.30 18.34
CA ARG A 266 1.28 2.78 17.67
C ARG A 266 1.45 4.22 17.16
N ALA A 267 1.91 5.14 18.02
CA ALA A 267 2.09 6.52 17.65
C ALA A 267 3.09 6.69 16.49
N LYS A 268 4.22 5.95 16.54
CA LYS A 268 5.22 5.97 15.46
C LYS A 268 4.68 5.38 14.16
N TYR A 269 3.89 4.33 14.25
CA TYR A 269 3.24 3.72 13.09
C TYR A 269 2.24 4.68 12.45
N GLU A 270 1.35 5.30 13.24
CA GLU A 270 0.35 6.26 12.77
C GLU A 270 1.02 7.47 12.09
N GLU A 271 2.07 8.03 12.67
CA GLU A 271 2.83 9.12 12.07
C GLU A 271 3.31 8.80 10.65
N GLN A 272 3.79 7.58 10.42
CA GLN A 272 4.23 7.14 9.09
C GLN A 272 3.05 6.87 8.14
N MET A 273 1.95 6.31 8.65
CA MET A 273 0.75 6.03 7.85
C MET A 273 0.09 7.32 7.36
N GLU A 274 0.01 8.36 8.19
CA GLU A 274 -0.52 9.69 7.80
C GLU A 274 0.25 10.33 6.64
N GLN A 275 1.53 9.99 6.51
CA GLN A 275 2.39 10.45 5.43
C GLN A 275 2.41 9.51 4.22
N TYR A 276 1.60 8.44 4.22
CA TYR A 276 1.64 7.35 3.21
C TYR A 276 3.01 6.66 3.11
N ALA A 277 3.83 6.74 4.14
CA ALA A 277 5.13 6.11 4.23
C ALA A 277 5.01 4.67 4.72
N PHE A 278 4.26 3.83 4.01
CA PHE A 278 3.88 2.47 4.39
C PHE A 278 5.08 1.59 4.74
N GLN A 279 6.17 1.67 3.96
CA GLN A 279 7.40 0.94 4.27
C GLN A 279 8.01 1.34 5.62
N ASN A 280 7.92 2.63 5.99
CA ASN A 280 8.44 3.12 7.26
C ASN A 280 7.54 2.65 8.41
N ALA A 281 6.22 2.69 8.23
CA ALA A 281 5.26 2.17 9.20
C ALA A 281 5.54 0.69 9.50
N LEU A 282 5.71 -0.14 8.46
CA LEU A 282 6.12 -1.55 8.63
C LEU A 282 7.52 -1.67 9.26
N THR A 283 8.45 -0.77 8.96
CA THR A 283 9.78 -0.77 9.60
C THR A 283 9.68 -0.58 11.11
N GLU A 284 8.83 0.32 11.59
CA GLU A 284 8.64 0.51 13.04
C GLU A 284 8.11 -0.76 13.71
N VAL A 285 7.17 -1.46 13.09
CA VAL A 285 6.67 -2.75 13.61
C VAL A 285 7.79 -3.79 13.65
N PHE A 286 8.56 -3.95 12.58
CA PHE A 286 9.63 -4.95 12.52
C PHE A 286 10.83 -4.63 13.41
N LYS A 287 11.06 -3.37 13.78
CA LYS A 287 12.02 -3.00 14.83
C LYS A 287 11.64 -3.62 16.18
N VAL A 288 10.35 -3.57 16.53
CA VAL A 288 9.87 -4.19 17.79
C VAL A 288 9.97 -5.71 17.71
N ILE A 289 9.61 -6.32 16.58
CA ILE A 289 9.73 -7.78 16.36
C ILE A 289 11.19 -8.23 16.51
N SER A 290 12.13 -7.58 15.84
CA SER A 290 13.56 -7.88 15.93
C SER A 290 14.10 -7.65 17.35
N ARG A 291 13.69 -6.57 18.03
CA ARG A 291 14.09 -6.32 19.43
C ARG A 291 13.55 -7.41 20.36
N THR A 292 12.32 -7.89 20.11
CA THR A 292 11.71 -8.97 20.89
C THR A 292 12.46 -10.28 20.68
N ASN A 293 12.89 -10.61 19.47
CA ASN A 293 13.74 -11.79 19.22
C ASN A 293 15.06 -11.68 19.99
N LYS A 294 15.70 -10.51 19.98
CA LYS A 294 16.94 -10.26 20.75
C LYS A 294 16.69 -10.38 22.26
N TYR A 295 15.58 -9.88 22.76
CA TYR A 295 15.19 -10.00 24.16
C TYR A 295 15.04 -11.46 24.61
N ILE A 296 14.55 -12.37 23.74
CA ILE A 296 14.55 -13.81 24.04
C ILE A 296 15.97 -14.31 24.30
N ASP A 297 16.93 -13.92 23.50
CA ASP A 297 18.30 -14.40 23.63
C ASP A 297 19.00 -13.79 24.86
N GLU A 298 18.74 -12.54 25.19
CA GLU A 298 19.25 -11.83 26.36
C GLU A 298 18.69 -12.39 27.68
N THR A 299 17.39 -12.65 27.75
CA THR A 299 16.71 -13.16 28.95
C THR A 299 16.85 -14.67 29.15
N ALA A 300 17.25 -15.39 28.10
CA ALA A 300 17.51 -16.82 28.11
C ALA A 300 16.41 -17.63 28.84
N PRO A 301 15.12 -17.60 28.42
CA PRO A 301 14.01 -18.22 29.14
C PRO A 301 14.20 -19.73 29.38
N TRP A 302 15.00 -20.39 28.55
CA TRP A 302 15.37 -21.80 28.76
C TRP A 302 16.29 -22.02 29.98
N ALA A 303 17.01 -21.00 30.43
CA ALA A 303 17.78 -21.03 31.67
C ALA A 303 16.87 -20.75 32.85
N LEU A 304 15.97 -19.77 32.79
CA LEU A 304 14.98 -19.45 33.79
C LEU A 304 14.06 -20.65 34.07
N GLY A 305 13.64 -21.38 33.03
CA GLY A 305 12.77 -22.54 33.16
C GLY A 305 13.37 -23.77 33.82
N LYS A 306 14.65 -23.75 34.19
CA LYS A 306 15.30 -24.82 34.99
C LYS A 306 15.24 -24.57 36.49
N ASP A 307 14.84 -23.37 36.93
CA ASP A 307 14.85 -22.94 38.33
C ASP A 307 13.43 -22.52 38.73
N GLU A 308 12.80 -23.32 39.59
CA GLU A 308 11.44 -23.05 40.07
C GLU A 308 11.34 -21.69 40.80
N SER A 309 12.41 -21.22 41.45
CA SER A 309 12.42 -19.91 42.11
C SER A 309 12.33 -18.72 41.13
N LYS A 310 12.62 -18.95 39.85
CA LYS A 310 12.59 -17.94 38.78
C LYS A 310 11.32 -18.01 37.90
N LYS A 311 10.33 -18.76 38.33
CA LYS A 311 9.10 -19.00 37.56
C LYS A 311 8.31 -17.71 37.31
N ALA A 312 8.23 -16.80 38.29
CA ALA A 312 7.59 -15.49 38.14
C ALA A 312 8.33 -14.62 37.12
N ARG A 313 9.67 -14.64 37.17
CA ARG A 313 10.48 -13.93 36.13
C ARG A 313 10.27 -14.52 34.74
N LEU A 314 10.29 -15.84 34.61
CA LEU A 314 10.00 -16.50 33.31
C LEU A 314 8.62 -16.12 32.80
N ALA A 315 7.61 -16.06 33.66
CA ALA A 315 6.26 -15.63 33.28
C ALA A 315 6.24 -14.18 32.74
N SER A 316 7.01 -13.27 33.36
CA SER A 316 7.16 -11.90 32.88
C SER A 316 7.80 -11.85 31.49
N VAL A 317 8.88 -12.60 31.27
CA VAL A 317 9.54 -12.68 29.97
C VAL A 317 8.56 -13.14 28.90
N LEU A 318 7.90 -14.29 29.10
CA LEU A 318 6.96 -14.84 28.12
C LEU A 318 5.74 -13.94 27.89
N TYR A 319 5.30 -13.23 28.94
CA TYR A 319 4.26 -12.23 28.81
C TYR A 319 4.68 -11.08 27.85
N ASN A 320 5.89 -10.54 28.01
CA ASN A 320 6.41 -9.49 27.16
C ASN A 320 6.52 -9.94 25.68
N LEU A 321 6.83 -11.23 25.44
CA LEU A 321 6.82 -11.78 24.07
C LEU A 321 5.41 -11.82 23.48
N LEU A 322 4.42 -12.29 24.25
CA LEU A 322 3.04 -12.33 23.79
C LEU A 322 2.45 -10.94 23.60
N GLU A 323 2.80 -9.99 24.49
CA GLU A 323 2.38 -8.60 24.39
C GLU A 323 2.98 -7.92 23.14
N SER A 324 4.25 -8.20 22.83
CA SER A 324 4.86 -7.75 21.57
C SER A 324 4.07 -8.26 20.35
N LEU A 325 3.70 -9.54 20.34
CA LEU A 325 2.92 -10.13 19.25
C LEU A 325 1.50 -9.56 19.19
N ARG A 326 0.86 -9.31 20.34
CA ARG A 326 -0.46 -8.70 20.43
C ARG A 326 -0.47 -7.29 19.86
N VAL A 327 0.56 -6.50 20.12
CA VAL A 327 0.67 -5.13 19.62
C VAL A 327 1.13 -5.09 18.16
N CYS A 328 2.09 -5.94 17.78
CA CYS A 328 2.60 -6.01 16.40
C CYS A 328 1.64 -6.72 15.42
N GLY A 329 0.65 -7.48 15.88
CA GLY A 329 -0.29 -8.21 15.03
C GLY A 329 -1.33 -7.31 14.34
N PRO A 330 -2.06 -6.43 15.06
CA PRO A 330 -3.08 -5.56 14.50
C PRO A 330 -2.56 -4.50 13.55
N LEU A 331 -1.41 -3.89 13.86
CA LEU A 331 -0.87 -2.77 13.06
C LEU A 331 -0.57 -3.16 11.60
N PRO A 332 0.07 -4.31 11.30
CA PRO A 332 0.23 -4.75 9.91
C PRO A 332 -1.02 -5.46 9.34
N SER A 333 -2.14 -5.55 10.05
CA SER A 333 -3.35 -6.21 9.53
C SER A 333 -3.88 -5.62 8.22
N PRO A 334 -3.81 -4.31 7.94
CA PRO A 334 -4.17 -3.77 6.63
C PRO A 334 -3.27 -4.28 5.50
N PHE A 335 -2.05 -4.70 5.82
CA PHE A 335 -1.09 -5.25 4.86
C PHE A 335 -1.21 -6.77 4.73
N MET A 336 -1.41 -7.48 5.85
CA MET A 336 -1.42 -8.94 5.95
C MET A 336 -2.62 -9.45 6.78
N PRO A 337 -3.87 -9.28 6.30
CA PRO A 337 -5.05 -9.60 7.11
C PRO A 337 -5.10 -11.05 7.62
N PRO A 338 -4.93 -12.10 6.78
CA PRO A 338 -4.92 -13.48 7.25
C PRO A 338 -3.83 -13.82 8.27
N SER A 339 -2.69 -13.12 8.21
CA SER A 339 -1.59 -13.33 9.17
C SER A 339 -1.93 -12.77 10.55
N ALA A 340 -2.58 -11.61 10.62
CA ALA A 340 -3.03 -11.02 11.87
C ALA A 340 -4.03 -11.93 12.60
N GLU A 341 -5.00 -12.51 11.88
CA GLU A 341 -5.96 -13.46 12.45
C GLU A 341 -5.26 -14.70 13.02
N LYS A 342 -4.32 -15.29 12.30
CA LYS A 342 -3.58 -16.47 12.75
C LYS A 342 -2.64 -16.20 13.93
N ILE A 343 -2.06 -15.00 13.99
CA ILE A 343 -1.30 -14.58 15.19
C ILE A 343 -2.24 -14.52 16.38
N ALA A 344 -3.41 -13.90 16.25
CA ALA A 344 -4.41 -13.81 17.30
C ALA A 344 -4.82 -15.20 17.84
N GLU A 345 -5.15 -16.12 16.94
CA GLU A 345 -5.49 -17.50 17.28
C GLU A 345 -4.38 -18.19 18.10
N GLN A 346 -3.13 -18.11 17.64
CA GLN A 346 -2.01 -18.80 18.30
C GLN A 346 -1.64 -18.19 19.64
N ILE A 347 -1.75 -16.88 19.82
CA ILE A 347 -1.48 -16.23 21.11
C ILE A 347 -2.71 -16.23 22.04
N GLY A 348 -3.86 -16.76 21.60
CA GLY A 348 -5.10 -16.82 22.37
C GLY A 348 -5.68 -15.43 22.65
N ALA A 349 -5.48 -14.47 21.75
CA ALA A 349 -6.02 -13.12 21.86
C ALA A 349 -7.45 -13.05 21.30
N SER A 350 -8.33 -12.29 21.98
CA SER A 350 -9.67 -12.01 21.49
C SER A 350 -9.65 -11.02 20.32
N LYS A 351 -10.78 -10.87 19.62
CA LYS A 351 -10.91 -9.83 18.57
C LYS A 351 -10.74 -8.42 19.14
N GLU A 352 -11.17 -8.19 20.37
CA GLU A 352 -11.03 -6.90 21.05
C GLU A 352 -9.57 -6.62 21.40
N ASP A 353 -8.82 -7.63 21.84
CA ASP A 353 -7.38 -7.53 22.10
C ASP A 353 -6.55 -7.27 20.84
N MET A 354 -7.08 -7.65 19.70
CA MET A 354 -6.46 -7.44 18.37
C MET A 354 -7.10 -6.28 17.58
N SER A 355 -7.93 -5.46 18.23
CA SER A 355 -8.46 -4.25 17.61
C SER A 355 -7.36 -3.21 17.38
N TYR A 356 -7.59 -2.29 16.45
CA TYR A 356 -6.63 -1.23 16.14
C TYR A 356 -6.33 -0.30 17.33
N GLU A 357 -7.29 -0.16 18.25
CA GLU A 357 -7.14 0.63 19.48
C GLU A 357 -6.34 -0.10 20.57
N SER A 358 -6.22 -1.41 20.48
CA SER A 358 -5.57 -2.23 21.52
C SER A 358 -4.07 -1.98 21.70
N PRO A 359 -3.27 -1.63 20.67
CA PRO A 359 -1.85 -1.32 20.85
C PRO A 359 -1.56 -0.16 21.80
N GLY A 360 -2.52 0.72 22.02
CA GLY A 360 -2.40 1.80 23.03
C GLY A 360 -2.67 1.36 24.47
N ARG A 361 -3.10 0.12 24.69
CA ARG A 361 -3.43 -0.43 26.02
C ARG A 361 -2.39 -1.48 26.41
N HIS A 362 -1.40 -1.08 27.20
CA HIS A 362 -0.42 -2.01 27.74
C HIS A 362 -1.04 -2.87 28.86
N GLY A 363 -0.73 -4.17 28.84
CA GLY A 363 -1.12 -5.05 29.97
C GLY A 363 -2.37 -5.92 29.76
N VAL A 364 -2.81 -6.13 28.53
CA VAL A 364 -4.13 -6.70 28.21
C VAL A 364 -4.20 -8.22 28.01
N PRO A 365 -3.14 -9.02 27.68
CA PRO A 365 -3.39 -10.45 27.56
C PRO A 365 -3.87 -11.02 28.87
N PRO A 366 -5.09 -11.56 28.95
CA PRO A 366 -5.60 -12.11 30.20
C PRO A 366 -4.71 -13.26 30.65
N ALA A 367 -4.32 -13.25 31.92
CA ALA A 367 -3.82 -14.44 32.58
C ALA A 367 -4.90 -15.51 32.38
N GLY A 368 -4.53 -16.65 31.79
CA GLY A 368 -5.46 -17.75 31.58
C GLY A 368 -5.94 -18.01 30.15
N ALA A 369 -5.63 -17.16 29.16
CA ALA A 369 -5.91 -17.51 27.77
C ALA A 369 -5.01 -18.67 27.31
N THR A 370 -5.61 -19.72 26.74
CA THR A 370 -4.89 -20.88 26.23
C THR A 370 -4.24 -20.55 24.89
N ARG A 371 -2.97 -20.95 24.72
CA ARG A 371 -2.18 -20.71 23.51
C ARG A 371 -1.89 -22.04 22.84
N HIS A 372 -1.94 -22.06 21.52
CA HIS A 372 -1.72 -23.28 20.77
C HIS A 372 -0.69 -23.06 19.66
N GLN A 373 0.30 -23.95 19.59
CA GLN A 373 1.23 -23.95 18.48
C GLN A 373 0.52 -24.39 17.19
N GLY A 374 0.56 -23.51 16.18
CA GLY A 374 0.09 -23.81 14.83
C GLY A 374 1.25 -24.14 13.88
N PRO A 375 0.94 -24.50 12.62
CA PRO A 375 1.97 -24.65 11.58
C PRO A 375 2.71 -23.34 11.34
N PRO A 376 3.98 -23.40 10.86
CA PRO A 376 4.73 -22.21 10.50
C PRO A 376 3.91 -21.32 9.57
N ARG A 377 3.74 -20.04 9.91
CA ARG A 377 2.95 -19.11 9.09
C ARG A 377 3.61 -18.80 7.76
N PHE A 378 4.93 -18.64 7.78
CA PHE A 378 5.76 -18.38 6.61
C PHE A 378 6.90 -19.41 6.57
N PRO A 379 6.84 -20.43 5.70
CA PRO A 379 7.93 -21.38 5.56
C PRO A 379 9.14 -20.71 4.88
N ARG A 380 10.33 -21.11 5.31
CA ARG A 380 11.56 -20.69 4.65
C ARG A 380 11.66 -21.31 3.26
N THR A 381 12.12 -20.52 2.32
CA THR A 381 12.30 -20.93 0.93
C THR A 381 13.78 -20.92 0.55
N ALA A 382 14.24 -21.95 -0.14
CA ALA A 382 15.64 -22.04 -0.59
C ALA A 382 15.88 -21.07 -1.75
N LEU A 383 16.56 -19.95 -1.50
CA LEU A 383 16.73 -18.82 -2.41
C LEU A 383 17.15 -19.26 -3.84
N THR A 384 18.26 -19.96 -3.97
CA THR A 384 18.81 -20.35 -5.29
C THR A 384 17.86 -21.26 -6.08
N LYS A 385 17.23 -22.23 -5.39
CA LYS A 385 16.29 -23.17 -6.02
C LYS A 385 15.03 -22.45 -6.48
N GLU A 386 14.57 -21.52 -5.67
CA GLU A 386 13.34 -20.78 -5.91
C GLU A 386 13.48 -19.76 -7.05
N ILE A 387 14.61 -19.06 -7.11
CA ILE A 387 14.91 -18.14 -8.23
C ILE A 387 14.93 -18.92 -9.54
N ALA A 388 15.63 -20.05 -9.58
CA ALA A 388 15.68 -20.91 -10.80
C ALA A 388 14.30 -21.36 -11.27
N GLN A 389 13.36 -21.64 -10.35
CA GLN A 389 11.99 -22.01 -10.70
C GLN A 389 11.14 -20.83 -11.17
N LEU A 390 11.35 -19.62 -10.62
CA LEU A 390 10.61 -18.43 -11.05
C LEU A 390 11.08 -17.89 -12.41
N GLU A 391 12.32 -18.20 -12.77
CA GLU A 391 12.94 -17.78 -14.05
C GLU A 391 12.74 -18.82 -15.15
N ASP A 392 12.23 -20.01 -14.83
CA ASP A 392 11.88 -21.03 -15.81
C ASP A 392 10.63 -20.59 -16.60
N PRO A 393 10.74 -20.35 -17.91
CA PRO A 393 9.60 -19.95 -18.72
C PRO A 393 8.51 -21.03 -18.85
N HIS A 394 8.79 -22.26 -18.40
CA HIS A 394 7.86 -23.41 -18.42
C HIS A 394 7.27 -23.76 -17.04
N ALA A 395 7.60 -22.98 -15.96
CA ALA A 395 7.10 -23.19 -14.61
C ALA A 395 5.73 -22.54 -14.34
#